data_42691bc19ef5c048d6640c512d9b63b5
#
_entry.id   42691bc19ef5c048d6640c512d9b63b5
#
_cell.length_a   1.000
_cell.length_b   1.000
_cell.length_c   1.000
_cell.angle_alpha   90.00
_cell.angle_beta   90.00
_cell.angle_gamma   90.00
#
_symmetry.space_group_name_H-M   'P 1'
#
loop_
_entity.id
_entity.type
_entity.pdbx_description
1 polymer ?
#
loop_
_entity_poly.entity_id
_entity_poly.type
_entity_poly.pdbx_seq_one_letter_code
_entity_poly.pdbx_strand_id
1 'polypeptide(L)'
;MTEFILVLFLCSAVHNTCLPPYQFHARFDDPYKCMVVGYEESAKKMKELGREEVNKHKLYIKFDCLERAIIIPKEKPKIST
;
A
#
# COMPACT_ATOMS: atom_id res chain seq x y z
N MET A 1 -7.21 -20.29 -1.76
CA MET A 1 -7.20 -19.25 -0.78
C MET A 1 -6.55 -17.99 -1.26
N THR A 2 -6.97 -16.88 -0.73
CA THR A 2 -6.52 -15.58 -1.19
C THR A 2 -6.05 -14.76 -0.02
N GLU A 3 -5.00 -14.02 -0.21
CA GLU A 3 -4.57 -13.08 0.81
C GLU A 3 -4.38 -11.73 0.14
N PHE A 4 -4.38 -10.68 0.95
CA PHE A 4 -4.23 -9.33 0.45
C PHE A 4 -2.97 -8.72 1.03
N ILE A 5 -2.26 -7.99 0.20
CA ILE A 5 -1.00 -7.38 0.58
C ILE A 5 -1.16 -5.88 0.52
N LEU A 6 -0.75 -5.21 1.58
CA LEU A 6 -0.85 -3.77 1.65
C LEU A 6 0.42 -3.12 1.13
N VAL A 7 0.26 -2.20 0.19
CA VAL A 7 1.38 -1.48 -0.40
C VAL A 7 1.10 0.00 -0.29
N LEU A 8 2.06 0.76 0.19
CA LEU A 8 1.93 2.20 0.33
C LEU A 8 2.85 2.93 -0.64
N PHE A 9 2.36 4.05 -1.15
CA PHE A 9 3.13 4.91 -2.04
C PHE A 9 3.16 6.31 -1.45
N LEU A 10 4.35 6.86 -1.29
CA LEU A 10 4.49 8.24 -0.84
C LEU A 10 4.82 9.09 -2.06
N CYS A 11 3.98 10.08 -2.32
CA CYS A 11 4.11 10.88 -3.52
C CYS A 11 4.18 12.36 -3.20
N SER A 12 4.78 13.13 -4.11
CA SER A 12 4.85 14.57 -4.00
C SER A 12 4.16 15.21 -5.19
N ALA A 13 3.16 16.04 -4.93
CA ALA A 13 2.47 16.73 -6.01
C ALA A 13 3.36 17.83 -6.59
N VAL A 14 4.24 18.39 -5.79
CA VAL A 14 5.15 19.42 -6.29
C VAL A 14 6.13 18.86 -7.29
N HIS A 15 6.72 17.73 -6.97
CA HIS A 15 7.69 17.10 -7.86
C HIS A 15 7.07 16.13 -8.85
N ASN A 16 5.79 15.89 -8.68
CA ASN A 16 5.05 14.99 -9.55
C ASN A 16 5.69 13.63 -9.64
N THR A 17 6.09 13.10 -8.51
CA THR A 17 6.77 11.82 -8.50
C THR A 17 6.45 11.09 -7.20
N CYS A 18 6.66 9.78 -7.21
CA CYS A 18 6.42 8.94 -6.05
C CYS A 18 7.66 8.13 -5.75
N LEU A 19 7.85 7.85 -4.49
CA LEU A 19 8.93 6.97 -4.08
C LEU A 19 8.52 5.53 -4.39
N PRO A 20 9.49 4.63 -4.41
CA PRO A 20 9.15 3.22 -4.64
C PRO A 20 8.17 2.73 -3.58
N PRO A 21 7.27 1.86 -3.94
CA PRO A 21 6.25 1.41 -3.00
C PRO A 21 6.84 0.62 -1.83
N TYR A 22 6.21 0.78 -0.69
CA TYR A 22 6.61 0.04 0.50
C TYR A 22 5.58 -1.06 0.73
N GLN A 23 6.03 -2.29 0.75
CA GLN A 23 5.15 -3.42 0.95
C GLN A 23 5.21 -3.85 2.40
N PHE A 24 4.06 -3.95 3.04
CA PHE A 24 4.01 -4.39 4.42
C PHE A 24 4.15 -5.89 4.50
N HIS A 25 4.75 -6.35 5.57
CA HIS A 25 4.92 -7.79 5.76
C HIS A 25 3.61 -8.46 6.15
N ALA A 26 2.72 -7.72 6.77
CA ALA A 26 1.46 -8.29 7.21
C ALA A 26 0.61 -8.73 6.02
N ARG A 27 -0.12 -9.80 6.21
CA ARG A 27 -1.04 -10.29 5.21
C ARG A 27 -2.43 -10.26 5.79
N PHE A 28 -3.40 -10.02 4.94
CA PHE A 28 -4.78 -9.93 5.38
C PHE A 28 -5.62 -10.93 4.61
N ASP A 29 -6.60 -11.49 5.27
CA ASP A 29 -7.44 -12.47 4.59
C ASP A 29 -8.73 -11.86 4.08
N ASP A 30 -8.94 -10.56 4.27
CA ASP A 30 -10.05 -9.90 3.61
C ASP A 30 -9.69 -8.46 3.28
N PRO A 31 -10.34 -7.91 2.25
CA PRO A 31 -9.98 -6.57 1.78
C PRO A 31 -10.39 -5.46 2.76
N TYR A 32 -11.42 -5.70 3.54
CA TYR A 32 -11.85 -4.69 4.50
C TYR A 32 -10.74 -4.39 5.50
N LYS A 33 -10.18 -5.45 6.07
CA LYS A 33 -9.12 -5.30 7.03
C LYS A 33 -7.90 -4.63 6.43
N CYS A 34 -7.56 -5.03 5.21
CA CYS A 34 -6.42 -4.43 4.53
C CYS A 34 -6.64 -2.94 4.33
N MET A 35 -7.84 -2.54 3.94
CA MET A 35 -8.12 -1.13 3.72
C MET A 35 -8.11 -0.32 5.00
N VAL A 36 -8.67 -0.87 6.07
CA VAL A 36 -8.66 -0.17 7.35
C VAL A 36 -7.23 0.09 7.80
N VAL A 37 -6.39 -0.93 7.73
CA VAL A 37 -5.00 -0.78 8.12
C VAL A 37 -4.28 0.18 7.17
N GLY A 38 -4.64 0.14 5.88
CA GLY A 38 -4.07 1.05 4.91
C GLY A 38 -4.31 2.50 5.28
N TYR A 39 -5.52 2.84 5.66
CA TYR A 39 -5.83 4.19 6.07
C TYR A 39 -5.12 4.55 7.36
N GLU A 40 -5.07 3.63 8.31
CA GLU A 40 -4.42 3.88 9.58
C GLU A 40 -2.93 4.12 9.40
N GLU A 41 -2.28 3.28 8.62
CA GLU A 41 -0.85 3.41 8.39
C GLU A 41 -0.53 4.66 7.57
N SER A 42 -1.41 5.02 6.66
CA SER A 42 -1.23 6.24 5.89
C SER A 42 -1.28 7.46 6.79
N ALA A 43 -2.26 7.52 7.68
CA ALA A 43 -2.39 8.63 8.60
C ALA A 43 -1.18 8.70 9.54
N LYS A 44 -0.72 7.54 9.99
CA LYS A 44 0.41 7.47 10.88
C LYS A 44 1.67 8.00 10.19
N LYS A 45 1.87 7.61 8.94
CA LYS A 45 3.03 8.06 8.19
C LYS A 45 2.98 9.57 7.97
N MET A 46 1.81 10.11 7.69
CA MET A 46 1.67 11.54 7.50
C MET A 46 2.05 12.29 8.76
N LYS A 47 1.66 11.77 9.91
CA LYS A 47 2.01 12.39 11.17
C LYS A 47 3.50 12.31 11.44
N GLU A 48 4.12 11.22 11.05
CA GLU A 48 5.56 11.06 11.20
C GLU A 48 6.33 12.05 10.35
N LEU A 49 5.87 12.28 9.13
CA LEU A 49 6.52 13.21 8.24
C LEU A 49 6.41 14.64 8.75
N GLY A 50 5.29 14.94 9.37
CA GLY A 50 5.12 16.25 9.95
C GLY A 50 4.46 17.23 9.02
N ARG A 51 3.79 18.20 9.64
CA ARG A 51 3.02 19.15 8.90
C ARG A 51 3.82 19.99 7.93
N GLU A 52 4.98 20.41 8.36
CA GLU A 52 5.83 21.26 7.54
C GLU A 52 6.27 20.59 6.27
N GLU A 53 6.77 19.38 6.40
CA GLU A 53 7.24 18.64 5.24
C GLU A 53 6.09 18.33 4.29
N VAL A 54 4.98 17.90 4.86
CA VAL A 54 3.84 17.53 4.03
C VAL A 54 3.35 18.73 3.25
N ASN A 55 3.24 19.88 3.90
CA ASN A 55 2.74 21.07 3.22
C ASN A 55 3.72 21.64 2.22
N LYS A 56 4.99 21.56 2.55
CA LYS A 56 6.02 22.11 1.69
C LYS A 56 6.11 21.39 0.36
N HIS A 57 6.09 20.09 0.40
CA HIS A 57 6.23 19.28 -0.80
C HIS A 57 4.91 18.74 -1.32
N LYS A 58 3.82 19.10 -0.67
CA LYS A 58 2.49 18.62 -1.00
C LYS A 58 2.50 17.10 -1.11
N LEU A 59 2.93 16.50 -0.02
CA LEU A 59 3.04 15.04 0.03
C LEU A 59 1.66 14.43 0.23
N TYR A 60 1.49 13.25 -0.34
CA TYR A 60 0.27 12.50 -0.11
C TYR A 60 0.60 11.02 -0.22
N ILE A 61 -0.27 10.20 0.35
CA ILE A 61 -0.03 8.77 0.39
C ILE A 61 -1.17 8.05 -0.30
N LYS A 62 -0.82 7.10 -1.15
CA LYS A 62 -1.78 6.21 -1.75
C LYS A 62 -1.48 4.83 -1.24
N PHE A 63 -2.45 3.97 -1.24
CA PHE A 63 -2.18 2.59 -0.91
C PHE A 63 -3.06 1.69 -1.75
N ASP A 64 -2.61 0.45 -1.87
CA ASP A 64 -3.34 -0.56 -2.60
C ASP A 64 -3.38 -1.81 -1.78
N CYS A 65 -4.47 -2.53 -1.88
CA CYS A 65 -4.58 -3.85 -1.29
C CYS A 65 -4.59 -4.83 -2.44
N LEU A 66 -3.43 -5.39 -2.71
CA LEU A 66 -3.26 -6.28 -3.83
C LEU A 66 -3.69 -7.69 -3.49
N GLU A 67 -4.53 -8.23 -4.30
CA GLU A 67 -5.01 -9.57 -4.08
C GLU A 67 -3.99 -10.56 -4.60
N ARG A 68 -3.72 -11.59 -3.81
CA ARG A 68 -2.75 -12.56 -4.19
C ARG A 68 -3.25 -13.93 -3.81
N ALA A 69 -3.37 -14.78 -4.78
CA ALA A 69 -3.81 -16.15 -4.52
C ALA A 69 -2.67 -16.95 -3.94
N ILE A 70 -2.99 -17.80 -2.99
CA ILE A 70 -2.01 -18.70 -2.47
C ILE A 70 -1.96 -19.85 -3.41
N ILE A 71 -0.86 -20.01 -4.10
CA ILE A 71 -0.75 -20.92 -5.18
C ILE A 71 -0.09 -22.21 -4.83
N ILE A 72 -0.67 -23.28 -5.29
CA ILE A 72 -0.06 -24.55 -5.18
C ILE A 72 0.93 -24.66 -6.30
N PRO A 73 2.15 -24.99 -6.04
CA PRO A 73 3.18 -24.91 -7.05
C PRO A 73 2.89 -25.55 -8.35
N LYS A 74 2.26 -26.67 -8.39
CA LYS A 74 2.04 -27.31 -9.64
C LYS A 74 0.97 -26.65 -10.44
N GLU A 75 0.21 -25.76 -9.88
CA GLU A 75 -0.83 -25.13 -10.58
C GLU A 75 -0.33 -23.93 -11.23
N LYS A 76 -0.50 -23.73 -12.47
CA LYS A 76 -0.03 -22.60 -13.09
C LYS A 76 -1.00 -21.56 -13.03
N PRO A 77 -0.67 -20.44 -12.71
CA PRO A 77 -1.60 -19.38 -12.54
C PRO A 77 -1.94 -18.85 -13.84
N LYS A 78 -2.24 -19.05 -14.51
CA LYS A 78 -2.68 -18.48 -15.60
C LYS A 78 -2.92 -17.18 -15.57
N ILE A 79 -2.97 -16.47 -15.17
CA ILE A 79 -3.24 -15.34 -15.10
C ILE A 79 -3.10 -14.60 -15.08
N SER A 80 -3.13 -14.22 -15.13
CA SER A 80 -3.07 -13.72 -15.00
C SER A 80 -3.14 -13.12 -14.90
N THR A 81 -3.32 -12.69 -14.93
CA THR A 81 -3.57 -12.17 -14.84
C THR A 81 -3.70 -11.93 -14.72
#